data_5e031d8457b8ca03e7e843a1a92da80f
#
_entry.id   5e031d8457b8ca03e7e843a1a92da80f
#
_cell.length_a   1.000
_cell.length_b   1.000
_cell.length_c   1.000
_cell.angle_alpha   90.00
_cell.angle_beta   90.00
_cell.angle_gamma   90.00
#
_symmetry.space_group_name_H-M   'P 1'
#
loop_
_entity.id
_entity.type
_entity.pdbx_description
1 polymer ?
#
loop_
_entity_poly.entity_id
_entity_poly.type
_entity_poly.pdbx_seq_one_letter_code
_entity_poly.pdbx_strand_id
1 'polypeptide(L)'
;MPVCAGLVAQYHKAPAFWLVPRPQRRRNPATADSPVKESPGVVPNRFYGDRVPGTEPTPLRRPRADQARQVADLLRHQIHAGGYPDGLPSEADLIEEFSVSRNTIREALAVLKTEGLIDRGTRVGTHVAVRKYDHGLDALVGLKETFKDYGEVRNEVRAVLRMAAPPAVARKLELGSGTQVVYIERLRYLGDLPLSLDLTYLAPDIGEQVIAHPLETNDVFALIEQVSGQRLGSAAIALEAIAADPHSADTLQVPDGAALLMLERLTSLGDGRPVDLEYIRMRGDRITMRGNLSRN
;
A
#
# COMPACT_ATOMS: atom_id res chain seq x y z
N MET A 1 40.34 -29.96 11.89
CA MET A 1 41.22 -28.80 11.74
C MET A 1 40.39 -27.62 11.34
N PRO A 2 40.46 -26.51 12.03
CA PRO A 2 39.33 -25.64 12.26
C PRO A 2 39.26 -24.53 11.21
N VAL A 3 38.07 -23.94 11.01
CA VAL A 3 37.83 -22.48 11.05
C VAL A 3 36.42 -22.23 10.48
N CYS A 4 35.48 -21.99 11.33
CA CYS A 4 34.30 -21.15 11.08
C CYS A 4 33.72 -20.74 12.44
N ALA A 5 34.47 -19.90 13.13
CA ALA A 5 33.95 -19.12 14.25
C ALA A 5 34.31 -17.66 13.94
N GLY A 6 33.31 -16.82 13.77
CA GLY A 6 33.54 -15.39 13.71
C GLY A 6 32.69 -14.64 12.69
N LEU A 7 31.38 -14.56 12.92
CA LEU A 7 30.56 -13.44 12.41
C LEU A 7 29.23 -13.33 13.21
N VAL A 8 29.36 -13.27 14.52
CA VAL A 8 28.24 -12.93 15.42
C VAL A 8 28.76 -11.90 16.42
N ALA A 9 28.89 -10.68 16.01
CA ALA A 9 28.99 -9.53 16.91
C ALA A 9 29.13 -8.23 16.10
N GLN A 10 28.00 -7.60 15.75
CA GLN A 10 27.94 -6.13 15.58
C GLN A 10 26.52 -5.65 15.23
N TYR A 11 25.51 -6.04 16.02
CA TYR A 11 24.22 -5.34 15.97
C TYR A 11 23.71 -5.11 17.39
N HIS A 12 24.39 -4.21 18.09
CA HIS A 12 23.86 -3.62 19.32
C HIS A 12 23.59 -2.15 19.04
N LYS A 13 22.29 -1.85 18.82
CA LYS A 13 21.55 -0.68 19.29
C LYS A 13 20.23 -0.62 18.52
N ALA A 14 19.18 -1.20 19.10
CA ALA A 14 17.82 -0.88 18.68
C ALA A 14 17.52 0.58 19.05
N PRO A 15 17.01 1.42 18.12
CA PRO A 15 16.50 2.72 18.50
C PRO A 15 15.18 2.52 19.27
N ALA A 16 15.13 3.09 20.48
CA ALA A 16 13.94 3.17 21.31
C ALA A 16 12.93 4.16 20.69
N PHE A 17 12.09 3.69 19.77
CA PHE A 17 11.05 4.49 19.11
C PHE A 17 9.73 3.75 19.04
N TRP A 18 9.13 3.45 20.21
CA TRP A 18 7.70 3.09 20.28
C TRP A 18 7.13 3.47 21.65
N LEU A 19 7.22 4.75 22.00
CA LEU A 19 6.39 5.31 23.06
C LEU A 19 5.58 6.46 22.44
N VAL A 20 4.43 6.13 21.89
CA VAL A 20 3.40 7.13 21.60
C VAL A 20 2.81 7.59 22.92
N PRO A 21 2.88 8.87 23.30
CA PRO A 21 2.23 9.37 24.52
C PRO A 21 0.70 9.27 24.34
N ARG A 22 0.04 8.59 25.27
CA ARG A 22 -1.42 8.62 25.35
C ARG A 22 -1.90 10.05 25.56
N PRO A 23 -2.91 10.54 24.83
CA PRO A 23 -3.53 11.80 25.14
C PRO A 23 -4.19 11.72 26.51
N GLN A 24 -3.78 12.59 27.43
CA GLN A 24 -4.40 12.74 28.77
C GLN A 24 -5.84 13.20 28.57
N ARG A 25 -6.80 12.36 28.95
CA ARG A 25 -8.19 12.76 29.14
C ARG A 25 -8.24 13.78 30.28
N ARG A 26 -8.50 15.03 29.97
CA ARG A 26 -8.91 16.05 30.94
C ARG A 26 -10.21 15.57 31.60
N ARG A 27 -10.16 15.32 32.89
CA ARG A 27 -11.34 15.13 33.72
C ARG A 27 -12.02 16.49 33.86
N ASN A 28 -13.27 16.58 33.45
CA ASN A 28 -14.14 17.69 33.80
C ASN A 28 -14.98 17.23 35.02
N PRO A 29 -15.07 18.02 36.10
CA PRO A 29 -15.85 17.64 37.26
C PRO A 29 -17.30 18.08 37.12
N ALA A 30 -18.16 17.19 37.54
CA ALA A 30 -19.50 17.35 38.12
C ALA A 30 -20.50 18.35 37.48
N THR A 31 -21.62 17.78 37.01
CA THR A 31 -22.95 18.29 37.42
C THR A 31 -24.00 17.17 37.34
N ALA A 32 -24.63 17.04 38.44
CA ALA A 32 -25.90 16.51 38.90
C ALA A 32 -27.00 16.08 37.90
N ASP A 33 -27.60 14.97 38.28
CA ASP A 33 -29.03 14.57 38.18
C ASP A 33 -29.94 15.34 37.22
N SER A 34 -30.55 14.61 36.30
CA SER A 34 -31.96 14.74 35.93
C SER A 34 -32.43 13.60 35.00
N PRO A 35 -33.74 13.33 34.92
CA PRO A 35 -34.31 11.99 34.81
C PRO A 35 -34.50 11.49 33.36
N VAL A 36 -34.61 10.17 33.28
CA VAL A 36 -35.02 9.40 32.12
C VAL A 36 -36.29 10.00 31.46
N LYS A 37 -36.17 10.44 30.20
CA LYS A 37 -37.29 10.70 29.31
C LYS A 37 -37.31 9.70 28.17
N GLU A 38 -38.52 9.20 28.00
CA GLU A 38 -39.01 8.23 27.02
C GLU A 38 -38.57 8.55 25.58
N SER A 39 -38.33 7.49 24.81
CA SER A 39 -38.08 7.52 23.38
C SER A 39 -39.28 8.07 22.60
N PRO A 40 -39.10 9.05 21.73
CA PRO A 40 -40.11 9.40 20.74
C PRO A 40 -40.02 8.49 19.53
N GLY A 41 -41.20 8.10 19.06
CA GLY A 41 -41.44 7.18 17.98
C GLY A 41 -40.73 7.44 16.65
N VAL A 42 -40.65 6.36 15.92
CA VAL A 42 -40.23 6.30 14.52
C VAL A 42 -41.04 7.31 13.70
N VAL A 43 -40.33 8.34 13.21
CA VAL A 43 -40.89 9.29 12.23
C VAL A 43 -40.79 8.63 10.84
N PRO A 44 -41.88 8.46 10.09
CA PRO A 44 -41.79 7.91 8.75
C PRO A 44 -41.08 8.89 7.83
N ASN A 45 -40.08 8.37 7.09
CA ASN A 45 -39.30 9.06 6.08
C ASN A 45 -40.22 9.57 4.96
N ARG A 46 -40.64 10.84 5.01
CA ARG A 46 -41.34 11.56 3.95
C ARG A 46 -40.35 12.32 3.09
N PHE A 47 -39.60 11.62 2.23
CA PHE A 47 -38.86 12.22 1.11
C PHE A 47 -39.08 11.38 -0.15
N TYR A 48 -40.31 11.29 -0.60
CA TYR A 48 -40.68 11.13 -1.99
C TYR A 48 -41.78 12.15 -2.29
N GLY A 49 -41.37 13.39 -2.43
CA GLY A 49 -42.23 14.46 -2.86
C GLY A 49 -42.39 14.45 -4.39
N ASP A 50 -43.59 14.64 -4.80
CA ASP A 50 -44.17 14.79 -6.10
C ASP A 50 -43.21 15.23 -7.23
N ARG A 51 -43.17 14.43 -8.32
CA ARG A 51 -42.64 14.86 -9.60
C ARG A 51 -43.44 16.04 -10.12
N VAL A 52 -42.84 17.21 -10.15
CA VAL A 52 -43.32 18.34 -10.93
C VAL A 52 -43.16 17.99 -12.41
N PRO A 53 -44.22 17.93 -13.21
CA PRO A 53 -44.09 17.65 -14.64
C PRO A 53 -43.50 18.90 -15.33
N GLY A 54 -42.42 18.73 -16.06
CA GLY A 54 -42.02 19.71 -17.10
C GLY A 54 -40.72 20.49 -16.91
N THR A 55 -39.80 20.07 -16.03
CA THR A 55 -38.41 20.60 -16.07
C THR A 55 -37.48 19.51 -16.55
N GLU A 56 -37.09 19.57 -17.84
CA GLU A 56 -35.90 18.86 -18.27
C GLU A 56 -34.72 19.28 -17.38
N PRO A 57 -33.95 18.33 -16.84
CA PRO A 57 -32.82 18.70 -16.01
C PRO A 57 -31.85 19.52 -16.88
N THR A 58 -31.74 20.81 -16.58
CA THR A 58 -30.67 21.65 -17.14
C THR A 58 -29.35 20.93 -16.90
N PRO A 59 -28.57 20.59 -17.94
CA PRO A 59 -27.31 19.92 -17.73
C PRO A 59 -26.45 20.80 -16.86
N LEU A 60 -26.17 20.35 -15.63
CA LEU A 60 -25.26 21.00 -14.70
C LEU A 60 -23.93 21.19 -15.43
N ARG A 61 -23.64 22.42 -15.84
CA ARG A 61 -22.38 22.77 -16.48
C ARG A 61 -21.29 22.47 -15.45
N ARG A 62 -20.60 21.34 -15.63
CA ARG A 62 -19.55 20.89 -14.72
C ARG A 62 -18.50 21.99 -14.60
N PRO A 63 -18.09 22.37 -13.38
CA PRO A 63 -16.99 23.31 -13.19
C PRO A 63 -15.77 22.84 -13.99
N ARG A 64 -15.02 23.76 -14.57
CA ARG A 64 -13.83 23.47 -15.42
C ARG A 64 -12.82 22.58 -14.69
N ALA A 65 -12.63 22.77 -13.37
CA ALA A 65 -11.76 21.96 -12.55
C ALA A 65 -12.17 20.47 -12.53
N ASP A 66 -13.47 20.16 -12.57
CA ASP A 66 -13.96 18.79 -12.61
C ASP A 66 -13.71 18.15 -13.98
N GLN A 67 -13.79 18.91 -15.07
CA GLN A 67 -13.44 18.42 -16.40
C GLN A 67 -11.94 18.11 -16.51
N ALA A 68 -11.07 18.96 -15.95
CA ALA A 68 -9.63 18.73 -15.94
C ALA A 68 -9.26 17.45 -15.13
N ARG A 69 -9.88 17.24 -13.98
CA ARG A 69 -9.71 16.00 -13.20
C ARG A 69 -10.19 14.78 -13.97
N GLN A 70 -11.36 14.84 -14.59
CA GLN A 70 -11.90 13.74 -15.40
C GLN A 70 -10.94 13.36 -16.54
N VAL A 71 -10.39 14.33 -17.26
CA VAL A 71 -9.39 14.09 -18.30
C VAL A 71 -8.12 13.49 -17.69
N ALA A 72 -7.65 14.03 -16.56
CA ALA A 72 -6.47 13.48 -15.88
C ALA A 72 -6.69 12.03 -15.45
N ASP A 73 -7.87 11.67 -14.94
CA ASP A 73 -8.20 10.32 -14.52
C ASP A 73 -8.22 9.35 -15.71
N LEU A 74 -8.78 9.76 -16.86
CA LEU A 74 -8.79 8.95 -18.08
C LEU A 74 -7.37 8.75 -18.64
N LEU A 75 -6.60 9.82 -18.74
CA LEU A 75 -5.19 9.73 -19.17
C LEU A 75 -4.35 8.87 -18.23
N ARG A 76 -4.53 9.00 -16.93
CA ARG A 76 -3.87 8.16 -15.92
C ARG A 76 -4.18 6.69 -16.14
N HIS A 77 -5.45 6.36 -16.38
CA HIS A 77 -5.84 4.99 -16.70
C HIS A 77 -5.16 4.48 -17.97
N GLN A 78 -5.15 5.26 -19.03
CA GLN A 78 -4.50 4.89 -20.31
C GLN A 78 -2.97 4.75 -20.16
N ILE A 79 -2.31 5.64 -19.40
CA ILE A 79 -0.88 5.55 -19.09
C ILE A 79 -0.59 4.22 -18.37
N HIS A 80 -1.38 3.89 -17.34
CA HIS A 80 -1.20 2.64 -16.58
C HIS A 80 -1.50 1.39 -17.42
N ALA A 81 -2.41 1.48 -18.39
CA ALA A 81 -2.68 0.41 -19.34
C ALA A 81 -1.59 0.25 -20.43
N GLY A 82 -0.57 1.12 -20.44
CA GLY A 82 0.50 1.10 -21.44
C GLY A 82 0.09 1.69 -22.79
N GLY A 83 -0.98 2.48 -22.83
CA GLY A 83 -1.53 3.05 -24.06
C GLY A 83 -0.64 4.10 -24.73
N TYR A 84 0.40 4.59 -24.06
CA TYR A 84 1.31 5.62 -24.59
C TYR A 84 2.77 5.22 -24.46
N PRO A 85 3.23 4.19 -25.20
CA PRO A 85 4.61 3.70 -25.11
C PRO A 85 5.64 4.75 -25.55
N ASP A 86 5.29 5.59 -26.53
CA ASP A 86 6.18 6.60 -27.14
C ASP A 86 5.95 8.03 -26.58
N GLY A 87 5.07 8.17 -25.60
CA GLY A 87 4.67 9.45 -25.02
C GLY A 87 3.22 9.82 -25.32
N LEU A 88 2.73 10.85 -24.62
CA LEU A 88 1.34 11.30 -24.80
C LEU A 88 1.13 12.00 -26.16
N PRO A 89 -0.09 11.94 -26.71
CA PRO A 89 -0.48 12.75 -27.86
C PRO A 89 -0.23 14.25 -27.61
N SER A 90 -0.18 15.02 -28.68
CA SER A 90 -0.05 16.48 -28.58
C SER A 90 -1.23 17.11 -27.84
N GLU A 91 -1.04 18.33 -27.30
CA GLU A 91 -2.17 19.07 -26.68
C GLU A 91 -3.33 19.26 -27.68
N ALA A 92 -3.05 19.36 -28.98
CA ALA A 92 -4.07 19.52 -30.01
C ALA A 92 -4.88 18.24 -30.19
N ASP A 93 -4.22 17.09 -30.26
CA ASP A 93 -4.87 15.79 -30.40
C ASP A 93 -5.72 15.48 -29.16
N LEU A 94 -5.21 15.80 -27.97
CA LEU A 94 -5.96 15.60 -26.72
C LEU A 94 -7.19 16.54 -26.63
N ILE A 95 -7.12 17.76 -27.15
CA ILE A 95 -8.27 18.66 -27.25
C ILE A 95 -9.36 18.06 -28.11
N GLU A 96 -8.97 17.48 -29.24
CA GLU A 96 -9.89 16.81 -30.16
C GLU A 96 -10.49 15.55 -29.54
N GLU A 97 -9.64 14.65 -29.01
CA GLU A 97 -10.05 13.39 -28.37
C GLU A 97 -11.06 13.60 -27.25
N PHE A 98 -10.77 14.53 -26.33
CA PHE A 98 -11.61 14.78 -25.16
C PHE A 98 -12.69 15.85 -25.37
N SER A 99 -12.69 16.52 -26.49
CA SER A 99 -13.63 17.62 -26.83
C SER A 99 -13.71 18.69 -25.73
N VAL A 100 -12.55 19.09 -25.16
CA VAL A 100 -12.44 20.08 -24.10
C VAL A 100 -11.54 21.25 -24.48
N SER A 101 -11.52 22.32 -23.67
CA SER A 101 -10.69 23.47 -23.93
C SER A 101 -9.19 23.17 -23.74
N ARG A 102 -8.32 23.93 -24.47
CA ARG A 102 -6.86 23.86 -24.27
C ARG A 102 -6.45 24.03 -22.81
N ASN A 103 -7.11 24.95 -22.10
CA ASN A 103 -6.81 25.18 -20.71
C ASN A 103 -7.18 23.99 -19.82
N THR A 104 -8.27 23.27 -20.12
CA THR A 104 -8.66 22.04 -19.42
C THR A 104 -7.60 20.95 -19.62
N ILE A 105 -7.09 20.76 -20.85
CA ILE A 105 -5.98 19.81 -21.10
C ILE A 105 -4.74 20.21 -20.34
N ARG A 106 -4.35 21.48 -20.34
CA ARG A 106 -3.15 21.94 -19.62
C ARG A 106 -3.26 21.75 -18.11
N GLU A 107 -4.44 21.95 -17.54
CA GLU A 107 -4.73 21.69 -16.13
C GLU A 107 -4.66 20.17 -15.83
N ALA A 108 -5.24 19.34 -16.68
CA ALA A 108 -5.16 17.88 -16.54
C ALA A 108 -3.70 17.37 -16.60
N LEU A 109 -2.92 17.86 -17.57
CA LEU A 109 -1.51 17.51 -17.68
C LEU A 109 -0.68 18.06 -16.51
N ALA A 110 -1.05 19.20 -15.92
CA ALA A 110 -0.38 19.71 -14.72
C ALA A 110 -0.63 18.81 -13.50
N VAL A 111 -1.84 18.27 -13.35
CA VAL A 111 -2.15 17.28 -12.32
C VAL A 111 -1.27 16.04 -12.49
N LEU A 112 -1.23 15.44 -13.69
CA LEU A 112 -0.42 14.25 -13.96
C LEU A 112 1.09 14.49 -13.76
N LYS A 113 1.57 15.70 -14.08
CA LYS A 113 2.96 16.09 -13.81
C LYS A 113 3.24 16.19 -12.31
N THR A 114 2.34 16.80 -11.54
CA THR A 114 2.48 16.89 -10.08
C THR A 114 2.49 15.49 -9.44
N GLU A 115 1.77 14.54 -10.02
CA GLU A 115 1.76 13.14 -9.61
C GLU A 115 3.02 12.36 -10.08
N GLY A 116 3.90 13.00 -10.85
CA GLY A 116 5.10 12.37 -11.40
C GLY A 116 4.83 11.32 -12.49
N LEU A 117 3.63 11.27 -13.06
CA LEU A 117 3.27 10.31 -14.11
C LEU A 117 3.81 10.71 -15.48
N ILE A 118 3.96 12.01 -15.71
CA ILE A 118 4.47 12.56 -16.97
C ILE A 118 5.56 13.59 -16.72
N ASP A 119 6.48 13.71 -17.66
CA ASP A 119 7.43 14.82 -17.73
C ASP A 119 7.32 15.56 -19.05
N ARG A 120 7.59 16.87 -19.05
CA ARG A 120 7.56 17.72 -20.24
C ARG A 120 8.98 18.07 -20.65
N GLY A 121 9.43 17.47 -21.74
CA GLY A 121 10.66 17.90 -22.41
C GLY A 121 10.41 19.12 -23.28
N THR A 122 11.32 20.10 -23.24
CA THR A 122 11.20 21.39 -23.96
C THR A 122 11.22 21.28 -25.50
N ARG A 123 11.50 20.10 -26.06
CA ARG A 123 11.56 19.86 -27.53
C ARG A 123 11.01 18.51 -27.98
N VAL A 124 10.63 17.63 -27.07
CA VAL A 124 10.34 16.20 -27.38
C VAL A 124 8.91 15.80 -27.00
N GLY A 125 8.08 16.75 -26.58
CA GLY A 125 6.69 16.47 -26.18
C GLY A 125 6.52 16.08 -24.71
N THR A 126 5.37 15.49 -24.40
CA THR A 126 5.04 14.99 -23.06
C THR A 126 5.30 13.48 -23.00
N HIS A 127 6.26 13.05 -22.19
CA HIS A 127 6.60 11.65 -22.03
C HIS A 127 6.01 11.09 -20.73
N VAL A 128 5.70 9.81 -20.74
CA VAL A 128 5.38 9.08 -19.51
C VAL A 128 6.68 8.97 -18.69
N ALA A 129 6.73 9.70 -17.57
CA ALA A 129 7.95 9.82 -16.77
C ALA A 129 8.27 8.52 -16.02
N VAL A 130 7.23 7.79 -15.57
CA VAL A 130 7.37 6.57 -14.79
C VAL A 130 6.23 5.62 -15.05
N ARG A 131 6.56 4.42 -15.50
CA ARG A 131 5.61 3.31 -15.52
C ARG A 131 5.51 2.76 -14.09
N LYS A 132 4.29 2.71 -13.53
CA LYS A 132 4.07 1.98 -12.28
C LYS A 132 4.06 0.48 -12.55
N TYR A 133 4.51 -0.27 -11.56
CA TYR A 133 4.49 -1.72 -11.57
C TYR A 133 3.17 -2.20 -10.97
N ASP A 134 2.48 -3.08 -11.67
CA ASP A 134 1.21 -3.63 -11.21
C ASP A 134 1.47 -4.85 -10.31
N HIS A 135 0.91 -4.82 -9.09
CA HIS A 135 0.83 -5.98 -8.20
C HIS A 135 -0.60 -6.48 -8.15
N GLY A 136 -0.81 -7.74 -8.56
CA GLY A 136 -2.13 -8.37 -8.57
C GLY A 136 -2.61 -8.71 -7.16
N LEU A 137 -3.91 -8.56 -6.93
CA LEU A 137 -4.60 -8.98 -5.71
C LEU A 137 -5.48 -10.22 -5.92
N ASP A 138 -5.44 -10.81 -7.12
CA ASP A 138 -6.27 -11.97 -7.49
C ASP A 138 -5.65 -13.30 -7.02
N ALA A 139 -4.36 -13.29 -6.68
CA ALA A 139 -3.62 -14.44 -6.20
C ALA A 139 -2.62 -14.05 -5.11
N LEU A 140 -2.33 -15.00 -4.22
CA LEU A 140 -1.32 -14.84 -3.18
C LEU A 140 0.07 -15.10 -3.78
N VAL A 141 0.71 -14.05 -4.25
CA VAL A 141 2.04 -14.09 -4.86
C VAL A 141 3.00 -13.14 -4.15
N GLY A 142 4.27 -13.50 -4.10
CA GLY A 142 5.32 -12.64 -3.57
C GLY A 142 5.71 -11.53 -4.55
N LEU A 143 6.30 -10.46 -4.03
CA LEU A 143 6.75 -9.35 -4.87
C LEU A 143 7.83 -9.75 -5.88
N LYS A 144 8.69 -10.72 -5.53
CA LYS A 144 9.71 -11.24 -6.46
C LYS A 144 9.07 -11.92 -7.67
N GLU A 145 8.02 -12.70 -7.46
CA GLU A 145 7.29 -13.36 -8.53
C GLU A 145 6.52 -12.33 -9.37
N THR A 146 5.91 -11.35 -8.74
CA THR A 146 5.17 -10.27 -9.41
C THR A 146 6.05 -9.46 -10.36
N PHE A 147 7.27 -9.13 -9.94
CA PHE A 147 8.11 -8.19 -10.68
C PHE A 147 9.21 -8.86 -11.53
N LYS A 148 9.23 -10.19 -11.64
CA LYS A 148 10.24 -10.95 -12.40
C LYS A 148 10.42 -10.47 -13.85
N ASP A 149 9.33 -10.00 -14.49
CA ASP A 149 9.34 -9.55 -15.88
C ASP A 149 9.76 -8.07 -16.03
N TYR A 150 9.95 -7.35 -14.93
CA TYR A 150 10.34 -5.94 -14.91
C TYR A 150 11.83 -5.72 -14.58
N GLY A 151 12.51 -6.75 -14.11
CA GLY A 151 13.95 -6.69 -13.76
C GLY A 151 14.31 -7.55 -12.55
N GLU A 152 15.56 -7.41 -12.12
CA GLU A 152 16.05 -8.16 -10.95
C GLU A 152 15.46 -7.59 -9.66
N VAL A 153 14.78 -8.45 -8.91
CA VAL A 153 14.29 -8.15 -7.55
C VAL A 153 15.30 -8.67 -6.54
N ARG A 154 15.87 -7.78 -5.74
CA ARG A 154 16.75 -8.12 -4.62
C ARG A 154 16.20 -7.59 -3.30
N ASN A 155 16.59 -8.25 -2.21
CA ASN A 155 16.27 -7.81 -0.86
C ASN A 155 17.56 -7.42 -0.12
N GLU A 156 17.51 -6.32 0.61
CA GLU A 156 18.47 -5.97 1.64
C GLU A 156 17.85 -6.33 2.99
N VAL A 157 18.43 -7.29 3.69
CA VAL A 157 18.00 -7.67 5.04
C VAL A 157 18.55 -6.65 6.02
N ARG A 158 17.66 -5.87 6.64
CA ARG A 158 18.01 -4.78 7.56
C ARG A 158 18.04 -5.24 9.01
N ALA A 159 17.12 -6.15 9.37
CA ALA A 159 17.08 -6.73 10.70
C ALA A 159 16.48 -8.14 10.67
N VAL A 160 16.99 -8.99 11.55
CA VAL A 160 16.38 -10.28 11.93
C VAL A 160 16.46 -10.38 13.44
N LEU A 161 15.32 -10.42 14.11
CA LEU A 161 15.24 -10.42 15.57
C LEU A 161 14.30 -11.53 16.07
N ARG A 162 14.64 -12.10 17.21
CA ARG A 162 13.72 -12.90 18.03
C ARG A 162 13.20 -11.99 19.13
N MET A 163 11.89 -11.83 19.22
CA MET A 163 11.30 -10.91 20.19
C MET A 163 9.96 -11.44 20.70
N ALA A 164 9.57 -11.04 21.89
CA ALA A 164 8.22 -11.30 22.37
C ALA A 164 7.20 -10.63 21.42
N ALA A 165 6.22 -11.39 20.97
CA ALA A 165 5.19 -10.86 20.07
C ALA A 165 4.48 -9.65 20.70
N PRO A 166 4.45 -8.49 20.04
CA PRO A 166 3.57 -7.41 20.46
C PRO A 166 2.12 -7.91 20.59
N PRO A 167 1.32 -7.41 21.53
CA PRO A 167 -0.03 -7.95 21.79
C PRO A 167 -0.94 -7.97 20.53
N ALA A 168 -0.78 -7.01 19.63
CA ALA A 168 -1.53 -6.99 18.37
C ALA A 168 -1.09 -8.10 17.41
N VAL A 169 0.22 -8.35 17.31
CA VAL A 169 0.80 -9.42 16.50
C VAL A 169 0.40 -10.80 17.06
N ALA A 170 0.52 -10.99 18.39
CA ALA A 170 0.13 -12.24 19.03
C ALA A 170 -1.33 -12.59 18.77
N ARG A 171 -2.24 -11.60 18.87
CA ARG A 171 -3.67 -11.82 18.55
C ARG A 171 -3.89 -12.23 17.10
N LYS A 172 -3.24 -11.57 16.13
CA LYS A 172 -3.40 -11.87 14.71
C LYS A 172 -2.81 -13.22 14.33
N LEU A 173 -1.66 -13.58 14.89
CA LEU A 173 -1.02 -14.89 14.67
C LEU A 173 -1.58 -15.99 15.59
N GLU A 174 -2.62 -15.71 16.38
CA GLU A 174 -3.26 -16.64 17.32
C GLU A 174 -2.27 -17.28 18.31
N LEU A 175 -1.30 -16.49 18.76
CA LEU A 175 -0.24 -16.92 19.70
C LEU A 175 -0.58 -16.57 21.13
N GLY A 176 -0.08 -17.37 22.06
CA GLY A 176 -0.14 -17.07 23.48
C GLY A 176 0.62 -15.79 23.85
N SER A 177 0.21 -15.14 24.92
CA SER A 177 0.90 -13.94 25.41
C SER A 177 2.36 -14.24 25.74
N GLY A 178 3.28 -13.38 25.30
CA GLY A 178 4.72 -13.54 25.51
C GLY A 178 5.42 -14.55 24.60
N THR A 179 4.69 -15.22 23.70
CA THR A 179 5.31 -16.09 22.71
C THR A 179 6.36 -15.32 21.89
N GLN A 180 7.53 -15.92 21.71
CA GLN A 180 8.56 -15.34 20.84
C GLN A 180 8.15 -15.48 19.38
N VAL A 181 8.39 -14.44 18.59
CA VAL A 181 8.23 -14.45 17.12
C VAL A 181 9.54 -14.06 16.47
N VAL A 182 9.69 -14.44 15.22
CA VAL A 182 10.79 -13.93 14.38
C VAL A 182 10.29 -12.70 13.65
N TYR A 183 11.00 -11.59 13.85
CA TYR A 183 10.81 -10.34 13.13
C TYR A 183 11.90 -10.20 12.08
N ILE A 184 11.48 -9.84 10.87
CA ILE A 184 12.38 -9.61 9.73
C ILE A 184 12.03 -8.25 9.12
N GLU A 185 13.05 -7.39 8.94
CA GLU A 185 12.91 -6.16 8.18
C GLU A 185 13.74 -6.25 6.90
N ARG A 186 13.10 -5.97 5.76
CA ARG A 186 13.75 -6.02 4.45
C ARG A 186 13.38 -4.80 3.62
N LEU A 187 14.38 -4.24 2.95
CA LEU A 187 14.19 -3.27 1.89
C LEU A 187 14.28 -3.98 0.54
N ARG A 188 13.22 -3.89 -0.26
CA ARG A 188 13.17 -4.50 -1.58
C ARG A 188 13.49 -3.50 -2.66
N TYR A 189 14.25 -3.98 -3.63
CA TYR A 189 14.66 -3.22 -4.79
C TYR A 189 14.19 -3.91 -6.07
N LEU A 190 13.95 -3.09 -7.10
CA LEU A 190 13.88 -3.52 -8.50
C LEU A 190 15.04 -2.83 -9.23
N GLY A 191 16.08 -3.60 -9.61
CA GLY A 191 17.37 -3.01 -9.95
C GLY A 191 17.92 -2.19 -8.77
N ASP A 192 18.21 -0.91 -9.00
CA ASP A 192 18.68 0.02 -7.95
C ASP A 192 17.56 0.82 -7.29
N LEU A 193 16.32 0.63 -7.73
CA LEU A 193 15.17 1.39 -7.23
C LEU A 193 14.60 0.73 -5.96
N PRO A 194 14.63 1.37 -4.78
CA PRO A 194 13.92 0.87 -3.61
C PRO A 194 12.41 0.96 -3.84
N LEU A 195 11.70 -0.16 -3.69
CA LEU A 195 10.26 -0.27 -3.93
C LEU A 195 9.43 -0.32 -2.66
N SER A 196 9.87 -1.15 -1.70
CA SER A 196 9.12 -1.36 -0.46
C SER A 196 10.01 -1.64 0.73
N LEU A 197 9.52 -1.23 1.91
CA LEU A 197 10.07 -1.59 3.21
C LEU A 197 9.07 -2.56 3.86
N ASP A 198 9.51 -3.79 4.06
CA ASP A 198 8.69 -4.91 4.53
C ASP A 198 9.07 -5.25 5.97
N LEU A 199 8.09 -5.24 6.86
CA LEU A 199 8.20 -5.67 8.25
C LEU A 199 7.38 -6.94 8.42
N THR A 200 8.04 -8.06 8.66
CA THR A 200 7.44 -9.40 8.69
C THR A 200 7.55 -9.99 10.09
N TYR A 201 6.45 -10.51 10.63
CA TYR A 201 6.41 -11.28 11.86
C TYR A 201 5.99 -12.71 11.54
N LEU A 202 6.86 -13.67 11.82
CA LEU A 202 6.60 -15.09 11.57
C LEU A 202 6.31 -15.83 12.87
N ALA A 203 5.36 -16.77 12.82
CA ALA A 203 5.14 -17.72 13.89
C ALA A 203 6.45 -18.45 14.24
N PRO A 204 6.70 -18.81 15.52
CA PRO A 204 8.01 -19.26 15.98
C PRO A 204 8.57 -20.46 15.20
N ASP A 205 7.74 -21.47 15.03
CA ASP A 205 8.10 -22.72 14.36
C ASP A 205 8.45 -22.56 12.87
N ILE A 206 7.80 -21.61 12.20
CA ILE A 206 8.07 -21.24 10.82
C ILE A 206 9.27 -20.30 10.75
N GLY A 207 9.26 -19.23 11.56
CA GLY A 207 10.27 -18.19 11.52
C GLY A 207 11.67 -18.71 11.77
N GLU A 208 11.86 -19.60 12.75
CA GLU A 208 13.16 -20.18 13.07
C GLU A 208 13.75 -20.98 11.89
N GLN A 209 12.92 -21.64 11.11
CA GLN A 209 13.35 -22.36 9.93
C GLN A 209 13.60 -21.43 8.75
N VAL A 210 12.73 -20.43 8.54
CA VAL A 210 12.85 -19.43 7.45
C VAL A 210 14.17 -18.68 7.54
N ILE A 211 14.58 -18.22 8.74
CA ILE A 211 15.83 -17.47 8.91
C ILE A 211 17.10 -18.32 8.78
N ALA A 212 16.99 -19.64 8.66
CA ALA A 212 18.12 -20.49 8.33
C ALA A 212 18.47 -20.46 6.81
N HIS A 213 17.62 -19.83 6.01
CA HIS A 213 17.82 -19.68 4.57
C HIS A 213 18.26 -18.27 4.19
N PRO A 214 18.94 -18.05 3.06
CA PRO A 214 19.30 -16.72 2.57
C PRO A 214 18.05 -15.89 2.26
N LEU A 215 17.79 -14.84 3.04
CA LEU A 215 16.62 -13.96 2.89
C LEU A 215 16.79 -12.92 1.77
N GLU A 216 18.03 -12.67 1.36
CA GLU A 216 18.37 -11.71 0.30
C GLU A 216 17.87 -12.18 -1.07
N THR A 217 17.91 -13.48 -1.30
CA THR A 217 17.63 -14.10 -2.61
C THR A 217 16.32 -14.86 -2.67
N ASN A 218 15.73 -15.19 -1.51
CA ASN A 218 14.51 -15.99 -1.43
C ASN A 218 13.27 -15.14 -1.11
N ASP A 219 12.15 -15.57 -1.66
CA ASP A 219 10.83 -15.07 -1.26
C ASP A 219 10.39 -15.77 0.02
N VAL A 220 9.86 -15.00 1.00
CA VAL A 220 9.41 -15.55 2.28
C VAL A 220 8.27 -16.55 2.10
N PHE A 221 7.37 -16.32 1.16
CA PHE A 221 6.28 -17.26 0.87
C PHE A 221 6.80 -18.62 0.42
N ALA A 222 7.75 -18.63 -0.51
CA ALA A 222 8.37 -19.87 -0.96
C ALA A 222 9.10 -20.58 0.19
N LEU A 223 9.77 -19.84 1.07
CA LEU A 223 10.41 -20.42 2.25
C LEU A 223 9.40 -20.97 3.26
N ILE A 224 8.29 -20.26 3.53
CA ILE A 224 7.22 -20.75 4.40
C ILE A 224 6.66 -22.08 3.87
N GLU A 225 6.34 -22.17 2.57
CA GLU A 225 5.88 -23.41 1.96
C GLU A 225 6.91 -24.54 2.07
N GLN A 226 8.18 -24.22 1.80
CA GLN A 226 9.26 -25.18 1.89
C GLN A 226 9.44 -25.74 3.31
N VAL A 227 9.49 -24.87 4.34
CA VAL A 227 9.76 -25.32 5.72
C VAL A 227 8.55 -25.94 6.40
N SER A 228 7.33 -25.51 6.05
CA SER A 228 6.09 -26.06 6.60
C SER A 228 5.68 -27.37 5.91
N GLY A 229 6.13 -27.60 4.68
CA GLY A 229 5.66 -28.69 3.83
C GLY A 229 4.20 -28.50 3.37
N GLN A 230 3.62 -27.33 3.57
CA GLN A 230 2.25 -26.98 3.19
C GLN A 230 2.23 -25.80 2.21
N ARG A 231 1.21 -25.76 1.36
CA ARG A 231 0.93 -24.56 0.56
C ARG A 231 0.33 -23.47 1.42
N LEU A 232 0.60 -22.23 1.05
CA LEU A 232 -0.16 -21.10 1.57
C LEU A 232 -1.62 -21.23 1.15
N GLY A 233 -2.54 -20.95 2.08
CA GLY A 233 -3.97 -21.09 1.87
C GLY A 233 -4.63 -19.79 1.46
N SER A 234 -4.59 -18.80 2.34
CA SER A 234 -5.25 -17.51 2.16
C SER A 234 -4.49 -16.38 2.84
N ALA A 235 -4.78 -15.16 2.43
CA ALA A 235 -4.35 -13.96 3.14
C ALA A 235 -5.50 -12.98 3.33
N ALA A 236 -5.62 -12.43 4.54
CA ALA A 236 -6.43 -11.25 4.80
C ALA A 236 -5.56 -10.01 4.58
N ILE A 237 -6.07 -9.04 3.81
CA ILE A 237 -5.34 -7.82 3.48
C ILE A 237 -6.11 -6.57 3.88
N ALA A 238 -5.37 -5.53 4.28
CA ALA A 238 -5.86 -4.17 4.39
C ALA A 238 -4.88 -3.23 3.67
N LEU A 239 -5.42 -2.31 2.88
CA LEU A 239 -4.67 -1.32 2.14
C LEU A 239 -5.01 0.07 2.65
N GLU A 240 -3.99 0.84 3.00
CA GLU A 240 -4.12 2.21 3.48
C GLU A 240 -3.19 3.14 2.70
N ALA A 241 -3.63 4.38 2.47
CA ALA A 241 -2.75 5.44 1.99
C ALA A 241 -2.16 6.17 3.20
N ILE A 242 -0.83 6.24 3.27
CA ILE A 242 -0.11 6.94 4.33
C ILE A 242 0.87 7.94 3.74
N ALA A 243 1.25 8.94 4.54
CA ALA A 243 2.36 9.82 4.20
C ALA A 243 3.68 9.19 4.68
N ALA A 244 4.73 9.32 3.89
CA ALA A 244 6.07 8.88 4.29
C ALA A 244 6.54 9.70 5.50
N ASP A 245 6.83 9.02 6.60
CA ASP A 245 7.58 9.61 7.72
C ASP A 245 9.05 9.78 7.32
N PRO A 246 9.85 10.61 8.04
CA PRO A 246 11.25 10.86 7.66
C PRO A 246 12.11 9.61 7.49
N HIS A 247 11.88 8.56 8.31
CA HIS A 247 12.61 7.31 8.19
C HIS A 247 12.22 6.52 6.94
N SER A 248 10.91 6.40 6.68
CA SER A 248 10.39 5.75 5.47
C SER A 248 10.80 6.51 4.21
N ALA A 249 10.80 7.86 4.27
CA ALA A 249 11.20 8.72 3.17
C ALA A 249 12.67 8.51 2.79
N ASP A 250 13.56 8.55 3.78
CA ASP A 250 15.01 8.31 3.59
C ASP A 250 15.26 6.88 3.06
N THR A 251 14.65 5.87 3.69
CA THR A 251 14.84 4.47 3.33
C THR A 251 14.33 4.16 1.91
N LEU A 252 13.17 4.69 1.53
CA LEU A 252 12.56 4.47 0.22
C LEU A 252 13.03 5.49 -0.84
N GLN A 253 13.90 6.44 -0.48
CA GLN A 253 14.38 7.50 -1.35
C GLN A 253 13.24 8.29 -2.01
N VAL A 254 12.28 8.71 -1.19
CA VAL A 254 11.17 9.57 -1.59
C VAL A 254 11.17 10.85 -0.75
N PRO A 255 10.53 11.94 -1.19
CA PRO A 255 10.37 13.13 -0.36
C PRO A 255 9.59 12.85 0.93
N ASP A 256 9.88 13.61 2.01
CA ASP A 256 9.06 13.59 3.21
C ASP A 256 7.59 13.88 2.87
N GLY A 257 6.68 13.11 3.47
CA GLY A 257 5.26 13.23 3.19
C GLY A 257 4.81 12.67 1.84
N ALA A 258 5.70 12.04 1.05
CA ALA A 258 5.30 11.34 -0.18
C ALA A 258 4.22 10.30 0.11
N ALA A 259 3.30 10.10 -0.82
CA ALA A 259 2.26 9.08 -0.70
C ALA A 259 2.85 7.67 -0.76
N LEU A 260 2.59 6.87 0.26
CA LEU A 260 2.89 5.45 0.30
C LEU A 260 1.60 4.63 0.35
N LEU A 261 1.65 3.42 -0.21
CA LEU A 261 0.67 2.37 0.06
C LEU A 261 1.17 1.53 1.23
N MET A 262 0.37 1.43 2.28
CA MET A 262 0.60 0.54 3.41
C MET A 262 -0.28 -0.69 3.24
N LEU A 263 0.35 -1.85 3.06
CA LEU A 263 -0.33 -3.13 3.03
C LEU A 263 -0.09 -3.85 4.36
N GLU A 264 -1.16 -4.14 5.09
CA GLU A 264 -1.17 -5.16 6.12
C GLU A 264 -1.63 -6.46 5.49
N ARG A 265 -0.88 -7.56 5.71
CA ARG A 265 -1.21 -8.88 5.18
C ARG A 265 -1.02 -9.94 6.26
N LEU A 266 -2.08 -10.67 6.57
CA LEU A 266 -2.06 -11.83 7.45
C LEU A 266 -2.24 -13.09 6.61
N THR A 267 -1.17 -13.88 6.48
CA THR A 267 -1.11 -15.07 5.65
C THR A 267 -1.25 -16.32 6.49
N SER A 268 -2.10 -17.24 6.03
CA SER A 268 -2.35 -18.55 6.66
C SER A 268 -1.90 -19.70 5.77
N LEU A 269 -1.52 -20.82 6.37
CA LEU A 269 -1.28 -22.09 5.69
C LEU A 269 -2.60 -22.68 5.15
N GLY A 270 -2.49 -23.75 4.38
CA GLY A 270 -3.66 -24.46 3.81
C GLY A 270 -4.63 -25.02 4.85
N ASP A 271 -4.19 -25.26 6.07
CA ASP A 271 -5.01 -25.66 7.21
C ASP A 271 -5.74 -24.50 7.91
N GLY A 272 -5.49 -23.26 7.48
CA GLY A 272 -6.07 -22.04 8.05
C GLY A 272 -5.26 -21.40 9.18
N ARG A 273 -4.15 -22.02 9.63
CA ARG A 273 -3.30 -21.47 10.68
C ARG A 273 -2.56 -20.22 10.20
N PRO A 274 -2.70 -19.05 10.88
CA PRO A 274 -1.94 -17.86 10.54
C PRO A 274 -0.47 -18.05 10.93
N VAL A 275 0.44 -17.72 10.02
CA VAL A 275 1.88 -17.94 10.20
C VAL A 275 2.74 -16.73 9.90
N ASP A 276 2.19 -15.76 9.16
CA ASP A 276 2.93 -14.61 8.67
C ASP A 276 2.05 -13.36 8.73
N LEU A 277 2.53 -12.33 9.42
CA LEU A 277 1.92 -11.01 9.47
C LEU A 277 2.92 -9.99 8.96
N GLU A 278 2.56 -9.32 7.89
CA GLU A 278 3.41 -8.32 7.25
C GLU A 278 2.78 -6.92 7.29
N TYR A 279 3.66 -5.93 7.43
CA TYR A 279 3.37 -4.52 7.20
C TYR A 279 4.33 -4.01 6.15
N ILE A 280 3.82 -3.73 4.95
CA ILE A 280 4.62 -3.39 3.79
C ILE A 280 4.34 -1.95 3.40
N ARG A 281 5.35 -1.09 3.48
CA ARG A 281 5.29 0.28 2.97
C ARG A 281 5.83 0.31 1.56
N MET A 282 4.98 0.61 0.60
CA MET A 282 5.34 0.62 -0.82
C MET A 282 5.29 2.04 -1.37
N ARG A 283 6.20 2.34 -2.27
CA ARG A 283 6.20 3.60 -3.02
C ARG A 283 4.94 3.74 -3.86
N GLY A 284 4.09 4.72 -3.52
CA GLY A 284 2.85 5.01 -4.26
C GLY A 284 3.07 5.60 -5.65
N ASP A 285 4.26 6.14 -5.91
CA ASP A 285 4.67 6.62 -7.25
C ASP A 285 5.16 5.49 -8.16
N ARG A 286 5.37 4.26 -7.64
CA ARG A 286 5.95 3.12 -8.38
C ARG A 286 5.06 1.90 -8.42
N ILE A 287 4.17 1.71 -7.46
CA ILE A 287 3.35 0.50 -7.34
C ILE A 287 1.87 0.85 -7.47
N THR A 288 1.15 0.02 -8.20
CA THR A 288 -0.31 -0.01 -8.27
C THR A 288 -0.79 -1.40 -7.85
N MET A 289 -1.79 -1.46 -6.98
CA MET A 289 -2.49 -2.70 -6.63
C MET A 289 -3.70 -2.89 -7.53
N ARG A 290 -3.82 -4.06 -8.16
CA ARG A 290 -4.95 -4.41 -9.05
C ARG A 290 -5.60 -5.71 -8.64
N GLY A 291 -6.91 -5.76 -8.69
CA GLY A 291 -7.69 -6.96 -8.45
C GLY A 291 -8.96 -6.96 -9.27
N ASN A 292 -9.43 -8.15 -9.66
CA ASN A 292 -10.70 -8.36 -10.33
C ASN A 292 -11.69 -8.98 -9.34
N LEU A 293 -12.78 -8.27 -9.08
CA LEU A 293 -13.83 -8.74 -8.19
C LEU A 293 -15.02 -9.22 -9.02
N SER A 294 -15.49 -10.42 -8.74
CA SER A 294 -16.72 -10.97 -9.30
C SER A 294 -17.85 -10.85 -8.30
N ARG A 295 -19.05 -10.60 -8.80
CA ARG A 295 -20.26 -10.67 -7.99
C ARG A 295 -20.82 -12.09 -8.08
N ASN A 296 -20.91 -12.76 -6.94
CA ASN A 296 -21.56 -14.08 -6.82
C ASN A 296 -23.09 -13.91 -6.81
#